data_79bdeb1a915122a242167e31eb6b262b
#
_entry.id   79bdeb1a915122a242167e31eb6b262b
#
_cell.length_a   1.000
_cell.length_b   1.000
_cell.length_c   1.000
_cell.angle_alpha   90.00
_cell.angle_beta   90.00
_cell.angle_gamma   90.00
#
_symmetry.space_group_name_H-M   'P 1'
#
loop_
_entity.id
_entity.type
_entity.pdbx_description
1 polymer ?
#
loop_
_entity_poly.entity_id
_entity_poly.type
_entity_poly.pdbx_seq_one_letter_code
_entity_poly.pdbx_strand_id
1 'polypeptide(L)'
;MSRKKEYIEEDVVEKAMHLFWVKGYEHTSLQMLEKQMGINKFSIYSSFGSKNGLYVESLKLYRHKVGTLIKDIERSNDAVLAIKAYFYKFLQLSAGNGFGKGCFITNTLNEIDAQGDLKIVEQVEHFRNDLRDVFFNQLMLKSGKEKKVAEAQADYLMISMIGLSSASKVCINSQLENYIENIFKGL
;
A
#
# COMPACT_ATOMS: atom_id res chain seq x y z
N MET A 1 12.56 -4.99 36.44
CA MET A 1 12.89 -3.78 35.67
C MET A 1 12.82 -4.11 34.19
N SER A 2 11.93 -3.48 33.42
CA SER A 2 11.88 -3.64 31.96
C SER A 2 13.14 -3.02 31.36
N ARG A 3 13.93 -3.82 30.63
CA ARG A 3 15.14 -3.33 29.93
C ARG A 3 14.70 -2.26 28.93
N LYS A 4 15.28 -1.06 29.00
CA LYS A 4 14.99 0.04 28.08
C LYS A 4 15.27 -0.42 26.65
N LYS A 5 14.32 -0.25 25.74
CA LYS A 5 14.53 -0.57 24.31
C LYS A 5 15.68 0.31 23.79
N GLU A 6 16.66 -0.31 23.17
CA GLU A 6 17.87 0.38 22.64
C GLU A 6 17.67 0.82 21.17
N TYR A 7 16.44 0.75 20.64
CA TYR A 7 16.10 1.07 19.26
C TYR A 7 14.79 1.84 19.18
N ILE A 8 14.64 2.61 18.11
CA ILE A 8 13.40 3.29 17.76
C ILE A 8 12.50 2.27 17.04
N GLU A 9 11.30 2.04 17.58
CA GLU A 9 10.40 1.00 17.09
C GLU A 9 9.96 1.25 15.63
N GLU A 10 9.69 2.51 15.28
CA GLU A 10 9.32 2.90 13.93
C GLU A 10 10.41 2.57 12.89
N ASP A 11 11.68 2.82 13.22
CA ASP A 11 12.81 2.54 12.32
C ASP A 11 12.97 1.04 12.04
N VAL A 12 12.77 0.21 13.05
CA VAL A 12 12.90 -1.24 12.87
C VAL A 12 11.68 -1.81 12.12
N VAL A 13 10.49 -1.27 12.35
CA VAL A 13 9.27 -1.63 11.57
C VAL A 13 9.42 -1.21 10.12
N GLU A 14 10.00 -0.04 9.84
CA GLU A 14 10.25 0.40 8.47
C GLU A 14 11.21 -0.54 7.72
N LYS A 15 12.29 -0.95 8.36
CA LYS A 15 13.23 -1.93 7.80
C LYS A 15 12.56 -3.28 7.52
N ALA A 16 11.71 -3.75 8.45
CA ALA A 16 10.92 -4.96 8.27
C ALA A 16 9.92 -4.81 7.11
N MET A 17 9.19 -3.69 7.06
CA MET A 17 8.25 -3.37 5.99
C MET A 17 8.92 -3.46 4.61
N HIS A 18 10.10 -2.85 4.43
CA HIS A 18 10.83 -2.92 3.17
C HIS A 18 11.23 -4.35 2.80
N LEU A 19 11.66 -5.16 3.78
CA LEU A 19 12.02 -6.54 3.54
C LEU A 19 10.80 -7.38 3.12
N PHE A 20 9.70 -7.25 3.84
CA PHE A 20 8.45 -7.92 3.51
C PHE A 20 7.89 -7.47 2.15
N TRP A 21 7.97 -6.19 1.83
CA TRP A 21 7.48 -5.66 0.56
C TRP A 21 8.20 -6.25 -0.65
N VAL A 22 9.52 -6.47 -0.53
CA VAL A 22 10.34 -7.00 -1.63
C VAL A 22 10.27 -8.52 -1.71
N LYS A 23 10.25 -9.22 -0.57
CA LYS A 23 10.36 -10.69 -0.53
C LYS A 23 9.04 -11.42 -0.29
N GLY A 24 8.03 -10.71 0.20
CA GLY A 24 6.78 -11.30 0.67
C GLY A 24 6.88 -11.84 2.10
N TYR A 25 5.72 -12.18 2.65
CA TYR A 25 5.62 -12.70 4.02
C TYR A 25 6.26 -14.09 4.14
N GLU A 26 5.88 -15.02 3.27
CA GLU A 26 6.31 -16.42 3.36
C GLU A 26 7.83 -16.58 3.19
N HIS A 27 8.42 -15.84 2.25
CA HIS A 27 9.86 -15.91 1.95
C HIS A 27 10.75 -15.07 2.88
N THR A 28 10.17 -14.40 3.88
CA THR A 28 10.91 -13.61 4.86
C THR A 28 11.08 -14.40 6.15
N SER A 29 12.30 -14.88 6.44
CA SER A 29 12.62 -15.59 7.68
C SER A 29 12.89 -14.62 8.84
N LEU A 30 12.76 -15.12 10.10
CA LEU A 30 13.15 -14.35 11.29
C LEU A 30 14.63 -13.95 11.27
N GLN A 31 15.50 -14.81 10.76
CA GLN A 31 16.93 -14.51 10.66
C GLN A 31 17.20 -13.34 9.69
N MET A 32 16.45 -13.28 8.59
CA MET A 32 16.52 -12.14 7.66
C MET A 32 16.02 -10.86 8.30
N LEU A 33 14.96 -10.93 9.10
CA LEU A 33 14.43 -9.81 9.86
C LEU A 33 15.44 -9.30 10.89
N GLU A 34 16.05 -10.20 11.70
CA GLU A 34 17.08 -9.84 12.65
C GLU A 34 18.22 -9.08 11.98
N LYS A 35 18.73 -9.59 10.86
CA LYS A 35 19.80 -8.96 10.09
C LYS A 35 19.40 -7.58 9.56
N GLN A 36 18.18 -7.47 8.99
CA GLN A 36 17.70 -6.23 8.37
C GLN A 36 17.37 -5.16 9.42
N MET A 37 16.74 -5.56 10.51
CA MET A 37 16.30 -4.67 11.58
C MET A 37 17.44 -4.27 12.52
N GLY A 38 18.48 -5.10 12.64
CA GLY A 38 19.59 -4.90 13.59
C GLY A 38 19.20 -5.19 15.04
N ILE A 39 18.15 -5.97 15.26
CA ILE A 39 17.70 -6.42 16.59
C ILE A 39 17.53 -7.94 16.61
N ASN A 40 17.69 -8.55 17.77
CA ASN A 40 17.62 -9.99 17.90
C ASN A 40 16.17 -10.52 17.97
N LYS A 41 16.01 -11.83 17.74
CA LYS A 41 14.72 -12.54 17.77
C LYS A 41 13.92 -12.28 19.04
N PHE A 42 14.59 -12.25 20.22
CA PHE A 42 13.93 -11.95 21.49
C PHE A 42 13.28 -10.57 21.49
N SER A 43 13.97 -9.55 20.95
CA SER A 43 13.44 -8.19 20.82
C SER A 43 12.25 -8.14 19.87
N ILE A 44 12.28 -8.91 18.76
CA ILE A 44 11.16 -9.00 17.81
C ILE A 44 9.92 -9.55 18.54
N TYR A 45 10.06 -10.70 19.23
CA TYR A 45 8.93 -11.31 19.95
C TYR A 45 8.44 -10.44 21.11
N SER A 46 9.35 -9.81 21.86
CA SER A 46 8.98 -8.94 22.98
C SER A 46 8.21 -7.69 22.54
N SER A 47 8.51 -7.13 21.34
CA SER A 47 7.85 -5.91 20.86
C SER A 47 6.60 -6.19 20.02
N PHE A 48 6.63 -7.22 19.20
CA PHE A 48 5.61 -7.49 18.19
C PHE A 48 4.85 -8.82 18.40
N GLY A 49 5.24 -9.61 19.40
CA GLY A 49 4.63 -10.89 19.73
C GLY A 49 5.00 -12.03 18.77
N SER A 50 5.03 -11.77 17.46
CA SER A 50 5.31 -12.77 16.44
C SER A 50 5.79 -12.12 15.13
N LYS A 51 6.25 -12.94 14.15
CA LYS A 51 6.51 -12.47 12.77
C LYS A 51 5.24 -11.86 12.16
N ASN A 52 4.09 -12.46 12.46
CA ASN A 52 2.80 -11.97 12.00
C ASN A 52 2.45 -10.60 12.61
N GLY A 53 2.64 -10.42 13.92
CA GLY A 53 2.45 -9.13 14.57
C GLY A 53 3.35 -8.04 13.97
N LEU A 54 4.61 -8.35 13.69
CA LEU A 54 5.53 -7.42 12.99
C LEU A 54 5.05 -7.12 11.57
N TYR A 55 4.48 -8.10 10.87
CA TYR A 55 3.90 -7.90 9.54
C TYR A 55 2.70 -6.95 9.57
N VAL A 56 1.80 -7.13 10.54
CA VAL A 56 0.65 -6.22 10.74
C VAL A 56 1.12 -4.79 11.01
N GLU A 57 2.14 -4.60 11.87
CA GLU A 57 2.71 -3.25 12.10
C GLU A 57 3.36 -2.67 10.83
N SER A 58 4.00 -3.51 10.02
CA SER A 58 4.54 -3.11 8.71
C SER A 58 3.44 -2.65 7.74
N LEU A 59 2.29 -3.33 7.69
CA LEU A 59 1.14 -2.93 6.89
C LEU A 59 0.54 -1.60 7.36
N LYS A 60 0.42 -1.40 8.69
CA LYS A 60 -0.05 -0.14 9.27
C LYS A 60 0.87 1.03 8.91
N LEU A 61 2.19 0.84 9.02
CA LEU A 61 3.17 1.86 8.64
C LEU A 61 3.06 2.20 7.15
N TYR A 62 2.93 1.20 6.28
CA TYR A 62 2.74 1.42 4.86
C TYR A 62 1.46 2.23 4.57
N ARG A 63 0.33 1.84 5.19
CA ARG A 63 -0.93 2.60 5.08
C ARG A 63 -0.76 4.06 5.52
N HIS A 64 -0.06 4.30 6.61
CA HIS A 64 0.22 5.66 7.09
C HIS A 64 1.01 6.45 6.03
N LYS A 65 2.07 5.87 5.45
CA LYS A 65 2.88 6.52 4.40
C LYS A 65 2.06 6.81 3.14
N VAL A 66 1.26 5.87 2.67
CA VAL A 66 0.38 6.08 1.51
C VAL A 66 -0.76 7.04 1.84
N GLY A 67 -1.23 7.07 3.08
CA GLY A 67 -2.24 8.00 3.56
C GLY A 67 -1.87 9.48 3.37
N THR A 68 -0.58 9.81 3.36
CA THR A 68 -0.13 11.18 3.04
C THR A 68 -0.42 11.55 1.59
N LEU A 69 -0.27 10.61 0.66
CA LEU A 69 -0.60 10.80 -0.76
C LEU A 69 -2.11 10.92 -0.98
N ILE A 70 -2.89 10.17 -0.20
CA ILE A 70 -4.36 10.22 -0.24
C ILE A 70 -4.88 11.58 0.21
N LYS A 71 -4.30 12.18 1.25
CA LYS A 71 -4.65 13.54 1.70
C LYS A 71 -4.45 14.61 0.63
N ASP A 72 -3.51 14.42 -0.29
CA ASP A 72 -3.32 15.34 -1.40
C ASP A 72 -4.52 15.32 -2.36
N ILE A 73 -5.16 14.15 -2.55
CA ILE A 73 -6.41 14.03 -3.33
C ILE A 73 -7.52 14.83 -2.66
N GLU A 74 -7.71 14.64 -1.36
CA GLU A 74 -8.79 15.28 -0.59
C GLU A 74 -8.70 16.81 -0.58
N ARG A 75 -7.48 17.34 -0.60
CA ARG A 75 -7.21 18.80 -0.59
C ARG A 75 -7.37 19.46 -1.95
N SER A 76 -7.40 18.70 -3.04
CA SER A 76 -7.49 19.25 -4.39
C SER A 76 -8.90 19.75 -4.72
N ASN A 77 -8.96 20.81 -5.53
CA ASN A 77 -10.21 21.28 -6.12
C ASN A 77 -10.55 20.59 -7.45
N ASP A 78 -9.60 19.90 -8.06
CA ASP A 78 -9.78 19.09 -9.27
C ASP A 78 -9.61 17.62 -8.92
N ALA A 79 -10.74 16.90 -8.84
CA ALA A 79 -10.79 15.51 -8.46
C ALA A 79 -10.03 14.60 -9.44
N VAL A 80 -10.28 14.79 -10.74
CA VAL A 80 -9.73 13.91 -11.78
C VAL A 80 -8.22 14.08 -11.87
N LEU A 81 -7.74 15.33 -11.86
CA LEU A 81 -6.31 15.63 -11.90
C LEU A 81 -5.60 15.11 -10.65
N ALA A 82 -6.20 15.27 -9.46
CA ALA A 82 -5.61 14.81 -8.21
C ALA A 82 -5.53 13.28 -8.12
N ILE A 83 -6.58 12.58 -8.55
CA ILE A 83 -6.57 11.12 -8.60
C ILE A 83 -5.52 10.64 -9.62
N LYS A 84 -5.43 11.27 -10.80
CA LYS A 84 -4.39 10.97 -11.78
C LYS A 84 -2.98 11.17 -11.22
N ALA A 85 -2.75 12.27 -10.53
CA ALA A 85 -1.48 12.54 -9.86
C ALA A 85 -1.14 11.47 -8.80
N TYR A 86 -2.13 10.94 -8.09
CA TYR A 86 -1.94 9.83 -7.15
C TYR A 86 -1.44 8.57 -7.85
N PHE A 87 -1.96 8.22 -9.03
CA PHE A 87 -1.48 7.07 -9.81
C PHE A 87 0.00 7.21 -10.17
N TYR A 88 0.45 8.41 -10.60
CA TYR A 88 1.86 8.68 -10.87
C TYR A 88 2.74 8.65 -9.61
N LYS A 89 2.27 9.26 -8.51
CA LYS A 89 2.98 9.21 -7.22
C LYS A 89 3.11 7.77 -6.70
N PHE A 90 2.10 6.93 -6.93
CA PHE A 90 2.19 5.51 -6.62
C PHE A 90 3.31 4.82 -7.40
N LEU A 91 3.48 5.07 -8.70
CA LEU A 91 4.59 4.51 -9.48
C LEU A 91 5.95 4.93 -8.91
N GLN A 92 6.08 6.19 -8.51
CA GLN A 92 7.32 6.69 -7.87
C GLN A 92 7.58 5.99 -6.52
N LEU A 93 6.56 5.85 -5.67
CA LEU A 93 6.66 5.16 -4.39
C LEU A 93 7.04 3.68 -4.55
N SER A 94 6.46 3.02 -5.56
CA SER A 94 6.68 1.60 -5.84
C SER A 94 7.97 1.32 -6.61
N ALA A 95 8.68 2.34 -7.08
CA ALA A 95 9.90 2.19 -7.88
C ALA A 95 10.93 1.27 -7.19
N GLY A 96 11.60 0.46 -7.98
CA GLY A 96 12.66 -0.47 -7.57
C GLY A 96 13.85 -0.42 -8.52
N ASN A 97 14.83 -1.27 -8.29
CA ASN A 97 15.96 -1.45 -9.21
C ASN A 97 15.48 -2.27 -10.43
N GLY A 98 15.03 -1.60 -11.47
CA GLY A 98 14.42 -2.20 -12.66
C GLY A 98 12.90 -2.05 -12.64
N PHE A 99 12.17 -3.13 -12.40
CA PHE A 99 10.71 -3.08 -12.27
C PHE A 99 10.27 -2.58 -10.88
N GLY A 100 9.01 -2.12 -10.79
CA GLY A 100 8.42 -1.68 -9.53
C GLY A 100 8.20 -2.82 -8.53
N LYS A 101 8.01 -2.46 -7.26
CA LYS A 101 7.70 -3.40 -6.17
C LYS A 101 6.20 -3.71 -6.06
N GLY A 102 5.36 -3.00 -6.79
CA GLY A 102 3.91 -3.04 -6.60
C GLY A 102 3.46 -2.32 -5.33
N CYS A 103 2.20 -2.48 -4.97
CA CYS A 103 1.64 -2.05 -3.69
C CYS A 103 1.85 -3.14 -2.63
N PHE A 104 2.39 -2.79 -1.47
CA PHE A 104 2.61 -3.77 -0.41
C PHE A 104 1.29 -4.45 0.02
N ILE A 105 0.20 -3.68 0.14
CA ILE A 105 -1.13 -4.21 0.45
C ILE A 105 -1.66 -5.15 -0.65
N THR A 106 -1.51 -4.77 -1.93
CA THR A 106 -1.94 -5.64 -3.05
C THR A 106 -1.10 -6.91 -3.13
N ASN A 107 0.22 -6.82 -2.86
CA ASN A 107 1.08 -7.99 -2.80
C ASN A 107 0.65 -8.94 -1.68
N THR A 108 0.27 -8.40 -0.52
CA THR A 108 -0.27 -9.16 0.62
C THR A 108 -1.50 -9.97 0.23
N LEU A 109 -2.43 -9.40 -0.54
CA LEU A 109 -3.62 -10.12 -1.03
C LEU A 109 -3.29 -11.38 -1.85
N ASN A 110 -2.19 -11.34 -2.60
CA ASN A 110 -1.77 -12.46 -3.44
C ASN A 110 -1.07 -13.58 -2.66
N GLU A 111 -0.65 -13.30 -1.42
CA GLU A 111 0.08 -14.26 -0.56
C GLU A 111 -0.80 -14.86 0.54
N ILE A 112 -1.89 -14.17 0.91
CA ILE A 112 -2.76 -14.61 1.99
C ILE A 112 -3.89 -15.44 1.41
N ASP A 113 -4.01 -16.66 1.91
CA ASP A 113 -5.19 -17.50 1.70
C ASP A 113 -6.44 -16.83 2.30
N ALA A 114 -7.60 -17.14 1.75
CA ALA A 114 -8.90 -16.65 2.24
C ALA A 114 -9.17 -16.99 3.73
N GLN A 115 -8.39 -17.90 4.31
CA GLN A 115 -8.39 -18.27 5.73
C GLN A 115 -7.24 -17.63 6.52
N GLY A 116 -6.55 -16.62 5.94
CA GLY A 116 -5.41 -15.94 6.54
C GLY A 116 -5.73 -15.23 7.87
N ASP A 117 -4.68 -14.75 8.55
CA ASP A 117 -4.84 -14.02 9.80
C ASP A 117 -5.80 -12.83 9.63
N LEU A 118 -6.89 -12.85 10.41
CA LEU A 118 -7.97 -11.84 10.36
C LEU A 118 -7.43 -10.41 10.48
N LYS A 119 -6.37 -10.18 11.25
CA LYS A 119 -5.76 -8.85 11.41
C LYS A 119 -5.10 -8.36 10.13
N ILE A 120 -4.53 -9.25 9.33
CA ILE A 120 -3.93 -8.90 8.04
C ILE A 120 -5.04 -8.61 7.03
N VAL A 121 -6.05 -9.48 6.96
CA VAL A 121 -7.22 -9.27 6.08
C VAL A 121 -7.87 -7.92 6.38
N GLU A 122 -8.07 -7.58 7.66
CA GLU A 122 -8.62 -6.30 8.11
C GLU A 122 -7.79 -5.11 7.61
N GLN A 123 -6.44 -5.17 7.69
CA GLN A 123 -5.59 -4.08 7.20
C GLN A 123 -5.73 -3.87 5.69
N VAL A 124 -5.87 -4.96 4.95
CA VAL A 124 -6.06 -4.93 3.49
C VAL A 124 -7.41 -4.37 3.10
N GLU A 125 -8.49 -4.82 3.76
CA GLU A 125 -9.84 -4.35 3.49
C GLU A 125 -10.01 -2.88 3.85
N HIS A 126 -9.51 -2.44 5.00
CA HIS A 126 -9.54 -1.04 5.40
C HIS A 126 -8.86 -0.16 4.35
N PHE A 127 -7.64 -0.52 3.91
CA PHE A 127 -6.94 0.26 2.90
C PHE A 127 -7.72 0.37 1.59
N ARG A 128 -8.27 -0.76 1.11
CA ARG A 128 -9.04 -0.79 -0.13
C ARG A 128 -10.29 0.09 -0.03
N ASN A 129 -11.02 -0.02 1.07
CA ASN A 129 -12.24 0.73 1.30
C ASN A 129 -11.95 2.23 1.44
N ASP A 130 -10.95 2.60 2.26
CA ASP A 130 -10.51 3.99 2.44
C ASP A 130 -10.16 4.65 1.10
N LEU A 131 -9.37 3.98 0.27
CA LEU A 131 -8.97 4.53 -1.03
C LEU A 131 -10.15 4.66 -2.01
N ARG A 132 -11.03 3.65 -2.07
CA ARG A 132 -12.24 3.70 -2.87
C ARG A 132 -13.16 4.86 -2.45
N ASP A 133 -13.33 5.02 -1.14
CA ASP A 133 -14.20 6.07 -0.59
C ASP A 133 -13.64 7.47 -0.88
N VAL A 134 -12.33 7.64 -0.85
CA VAL A 134 -11.69 8.90 -1.27
C VAL A 134 -11.97 9.18 -2.75
N PHE A 135 -11.81 8.20 -3.63
CA PHE A 135 -12.14 8.38 -5.05
C PHE A 135 -13.62 8.75 -5.25
N PHE A 136 -14.51 8.02 -4.61
CA PHE A 136 -15.95 8.28 -4.67
C PHE A 136 -16.30 9.68 -4.18
N ASN A 137 -15.83 10.06 -2.99
CA ASN A 137 -16.12 11.35 -2.39
C ASN A 137 -15.62 12.52 -3.25
N GLN A 138 -14.40 12.40 -3.81
CA GLN A 138 -13.85 13.44 -4.67
C GLN A 138 -14.64 13.57 -5.98
N LEU A 139 -15.02 12.46 -6.61
CA LEU A 139 -15.83 12.47 -7.82
C LEU A 139 -17.23 13.07 -7.56
N MET A 140 -17.84 12.77 -6.42
CA MET A 140 -19.13 13.36 -6.03
C MET A 140 -19.02 14.87 -5.75
N LEU A 141 -18.09 15.27 -4.89
CA LEU A 141 -18.03 16.63 -4.34
C LEU A 141 -17.43 17.64 -5.32
N LYS A 142 -16.47 17.22 -6.13
CA LYS A 142 -15.67 18.14 -6.96
C LYS A 142 -15.98 18.04 -8.45
N SER A 143 -16.52 16.92 -8.95
CA SER A 143 -16.85 16.76 -10.38
C SER A 143 -18.35 16.89 -10.65
N GLY A 144 -19.20 17.05 -9.64
CA GLY A 144 -20.65 17.20 -9.80
C GLY A 144 -21.35 16.00 -10.45
N LYS A 145 -20.72 14.82 -10.40
CA LYS A 145 -21.26 13.60 -11.04
C LYS A 145 -22.43 13.04 -10.24
N GLU A 146 -23.38 12.40 -10.94
CA GLU A 146 -24.43 11.64 -10.28
C GLU A 146 -23.83 10.50 -9.44
N LYS A 147 -24.45 10.20 -8.29
CA LYS A 147 -23.99 9.20 -7.32
C LYS A 147 -23.64 7.85 -7.98
N LYS A 148 -24.54 7.32 -8.81
CA LYS A 148 -24.36 6.02 -9.49
C LYS A 148 -23.15 6.03 -10.43
N VAL A 149 -22.90 7.15 -11.10
CA VAL A 149 -21.75 7.32 -12.00
C VAL A 149 -20.46 7.40 -11.19
N ALA A 150 -20.46 8.18 -10.09
CA ALA A 150 -19.30 8.29 -9.20
C ALA A 150 -18.95 6.95 -8.53
N GLU A 151 -19.94 6.16 -8.12
CA GLU A 151 -19.72 4.80 -7.58
C GLU A 151 -19.04 3.90 -8.61
N ALA A 152 -19.57 3.83 -9.83
CA ALA A 152 -19.01 2.99 -10.89
C ALA A 152 -17.58 3.43 -11.29
N GLN A 153 -17.31 4.73 -11.31
CA GLN A 153 -15.98 5.27 -11.60
C GLN A 153 -14.99 5.04 -10.44
N ALA A 154 -15.44 5.12 -9.19
CA ALA A 154 -14.59 4.79 -8.04
C ALA A 154 -14.20 3.31 -8.05
N ASP A 155 -15.12 2.41 -8.38
CA ASP A 155 -14.84 0.98 -8.54
C ASP A 155 -13.84 0.74 -9.69
N TYR A 156 -14.04 1.39 -10.83
CA TYR A 156 -13.13 1.32 -11.97
C TYR A 156 -11.72 1.80 -11.61
N LEU A 157 -11.59 2.93 -10.93
CA LEU A 157 -10.31 3.48 -10.48
C LEU A 157 -9.63 2.56 -9.47
N MET A 158 -10.40 1.97 -8.53
CA MET A 158 -9.86 1.04 -7.54
C MET A 158 -9.30 -0.23 -8.20
N ILE A 159 -10.04 -0.81 -9.15
CA ILE A 159 -9.60 -1.98 -9.93
C ILE A 159 -8.37 -1.60 -10.79
N SER A 160 -8.39 -0.41 -11.39
CA SER A 160 -7.25 0.09 -12.18
C SER A 160 -5.98 0.26 -11.34
N MET A 161 -6.09 0.69 -10.06
CA MET A 161 -4.96 0.76 -9.13
C MET A 161 -4.39 -0.63 -8.80
N ILE A 162 -5.24 -1.64 -8.60
CA ILE A 162 -4.81 -3.02 -8.40
C ILE A 162 -4.07 -3.53 -9.64
N GLY A 163 -4.63 -3.26 -10.83
CA GLY A 163 -4.01 -3.57 -12.11
C GLY A 163 -2.65 -2.91 -12.30
N LEU A 164 -2.57 -1.60 -12.04
CA LEU A 164 -1.32 -0.84 -12.12
C LEU A 164 -0.27 -1.37 -11.15
N SER A 165 -0.67 -1.70 -9.92
CA SER A 165 0.21 -2.31 -8.91
C SER A 165 0.84 -3.60 -9.42
N SER A 166 0.03 -4.50 -9.97
CA SER A 166 0.52 -5.77 -10.51
C SER A 166 1.37 -5.57 -11.77
N ALA A 167 0.93 -4.70 -12.68
CA ALA A 167 1.64 -4.38 -13.92
C ALA A 167 3.00 -3.73 -13.65
N SER A 168 3.15 -2.91 -12.61
CA SER A 168 4.42 -2.24 -12.28
C SER A 168 5.56 -3.23 -12.00
N LYS A 169 5.25 -4.47 -11.66
CA LYS A 169 6.23 -5.53 -11.39
C LYS A 169 6.81 -6.20 -12.64
N VAL A 170 6.19 -5.98 -13.81
CA VAL A 170 6.53 -6.70 -15.05
C VAL A 170 6.52 -5.83 -16.31
N CYS A 171 5.97 -4.61 -16.24
CA CYS A 171 5.87 -3.70 -17.38
C CYS A 171 6.90 -2.55 -17.27
N ILE A 172 7.34 -2.03 -18.41
CA ILE A 172 8.22 -0.85 -18.48
C ILE A 172 7.41 0.44 -18.25
N ASN A 173 8.09 1.51 -17.84
CA ASN A 173 7.44 2.78 -17.47
C ASN A 173 6.53 3.34 -18.57
N SER A 174 6.93 3.31 -19.83
CA SER A 174 6.10 3.83 -20.93
C SER A 174 4.76 3.09 -21.08
N GLN A 175 4.71 1.79 -20.78
CA GLN A 175 3.46 1.00 -20.77
C GLN A 175 2.57 1.41 -19.62
N LEU A 176 3.15 1.63 -18.43
CA LEU A 176 2.44 2.05 -17.23
C LEU A 176 1.88 3.48 -17.38
N GLU A 177 2.66 4.40 -17.95
CA GLU A 177 2.21 5.75 -18.27
C GLU A 177 1.07 5.74 -19.29
N ASN A 178 1.20 4.97 -20.38
CA ASN A 178 0.11 4.79 -21.34
C ASN A 178 -1.16 4.22 -20.71
N TYR A 179 -1.01 3.28 -19.79
CA TYR A 179 -2.15 2.72 -19.04
C TYR A 179 -2.84 3.81 -18.22
N ILE A 180 -2.09 4.60 -17.44
CA ILE A 180 -2.63 5.72 -16.65
C ILE A 180 -3.34 6.71 -17.57
N GLU A 181 -2.68 7.16 -18.66
CA GLU A 181 -3.30 8.13 -19.58
C GLU A 181 -4.63 7.63 -20.15
N ASN A 182 -4.75 6.33 -20.44
CA ASN A 182 -5.99 5.75 -20.96
C ASN A 182 -7.09 5.62 -19.90
N ILE A 183 -6.76 5.34 -18.63
CA ILE A 183 -7.73 5.34 -17.52
C ILE A 183 -8.46 6.70 -17.45
N PHE A 184 -7.74 7.80 -17.61
CA PHE A 184 -8.27 9.15 -17.38
C PHE A 184 -8.84 9.84 -18.63
N LYS A 185 -8.79 9.21 -19.82
CA LYS A 185 -9.39 9.76 -21.05
C LYS A 185 -10.92 9.83 -21.02
N GLY A 186 -11.56 9.01 -20.22
CA GLY A 186 -13.02 8.89 -20.16
C GLY A 186 -13.64 9.27 -18.81
N LEU A 187 -12.87 9.91 -17.93
CA LEU A 187 -13.30 10.32 -16.58
C LEU A 187 -13.69 11.84 -16.50
#